data_152219b45ae5d1e76473467ab1f7fc37
#
_entry.id   152219b45ae5d1e76473467ab1f7fc37
#
_cell.length_a   1.000
_cell.length_b   1.000
_cell.length_c   1.000
_cell.angle_alpha   90.00
_cell.angle_beta   90.00
_cell.angle_gamma   90.00
#
_symmetry.space_group_name_H-M   'P 1'
#
loop_
_entity.id
_entity.type
_entity.pdbx_description
1 polymer ?
#
loop_
_entity_poly.entity_id
_entity_poly.type
_entity_poly.pdbx_seq_one_letter_code
_entity_poly.pdbx_strand_id
1 'polypeptide(L)'
;MNGIDISNWQKGINLDAVPCDFVIMKATEGTWYVNPDCERAYQQAKNAGKCLGVYHYAEGKDAKAEADFFLKHIQGYIGEALIALDWEKENNSSFGKNDLNWVKQWLDYIHGKTGVRPLLYISQSIMGKFNGIGDYGLWVAQYANMNTTGYQDAPWNEGKYNCAIRQYSSCGRLSGYSGNLDLNKFYGDKTAWNRYAGKGNVTKPSTGTAASSTSSPGGTVLDLVVATLQDKYGNGDARKTALGNRYIEVQNMINHIASASASTLAGEVKAGKYGNGDARKIALGSRYNEVQKIVNGSTGLAASYHIIKSGETLSGIAAKYGTTVAKLQSLNEIKNANKIYTGSKIRVK
;
A
#
# COMPACT_ATOMS: atom_id res chain seq x y z
N MET A 1 -12.61 8.31 18.56
CA MET A 1 -12.79 7.24 17.55
C MET A 1 -11.97 6.03 17.95
N ASN A 2 -12.48 4.84 17.67
CA ASN A 2 -11.78 3.58 17.95
C ASN A 2 -11.16 3.01 16.67
N GLY A 3 -9.96 2.46 16.74
CA GLY A 3 -9.28 1.93 15.58
C GLY A 3 -8.25 0.88 15.91
N ILE A 4 -7.62 0.40 14.87
CA ILE A 4 -6.56 -0.60 14.94
C ILE A 4 -5.33 -0.12 14.17
N ASP A 5 -4.18 -0.61 14.56
CA ASP A 5 -3.02 -0.58 13.68
C ASP A 5 -2.63 -2.01 13.30
N ILE A 6 -2.09 -2.15 12.12
CA ILE A 6 -1.80 -3.44 11.49
C ILE A 6 -0.47 -3.42 10.74
N SER A 7 0.10 -4.60 10.61
CA SER A 7 1.30 -4.83 9.84
C SER A 7 1.17 -6.08 8.97
N ASN A 8 2.29 -6.65 8.53
CA ASN A 8 2.29 -7.95 7.86
C ASN A 8 1.79 -9.11 8.76
N TRP A 9 1.78 -8.93 10.08
CA TRP A 9 1.23 -9.92 11.02
C TRP A 9 -0.27 -10.14 10.85
N GLN A 10 -1.01 -9.11 10.40
CA GLN A 10 -2.44 -9.19 10.10
C GLN A 10 -2.72 -9.33 8.58
N LYS A 11 -1.75 -9.82 7.81
CA LYS A 11 -1.88 -9.99 6.35
C LYS A 11 -3.17 -10.70 5.98
N GLY A 12 -3.91 -10.11 5.05
CA GLY A 12 -5.18 -10.64 4.56
C GLY A 12 -6.39 -10.37 5.46
N ILE A 13 -6.23 -9.57 6.54
CA ILE A 13 -7.36 -9.14 7.38
C ILE A 13 -8.49 -8.55 6.53
N ASN A 14 -9.73 -8.94 6.81
CA ASN A 14 -10.90 -8.36 6.15
C ASN A 14 -11.39 -7.11 6.90
N LEU A 15 -10.97 -5.95 6.44
CA LEU A 15 -11.29 -4.67 7.06
C LEU A 15 -12.76 -4.25 6.86
N ASP A 16 -13.51 -4.87 5.95
CA ASP A 16 -14.96 -4.66 5.87
C ASP A 16 -15.69 -5.31 7.05
N ALA A 17 -15.16 -6.43 7.56
CA ALA A 17 -15.75 -7.19 8.66
C ALA A 17 -15.32 -6.72 10.05
N VAL A 18 -14.18 -6.00 10.17
CA VAL A 18 -13.66 -5.54 11.46
C VAL A 18 -14.24 -4.16 11.82
N PRO A 19 -14.96 -4.03 12.95
CA PRO A 19 -15.54 -2.75 13.37
C PRO A 19 -14.44 -1.81 13.88
N CYS A 20 -14.07 -0.82 13.08
CA CYS A 20 -13.14 0.25 13.47
C CYS A 20 -13.43 1.52 12.68
N ASP A 21 -13.20 2.68 13.30
CA ASP A 21 -13.34 4.00 12.66
C ASP A 21 -12.12 4.36 11.82
N PHE A 22 -10.94 3.85 12.19
CA PHE A 22 -9.68 4.10 11.51
C PHE A 22 -8.75 2.89 11.53
N VAL A 23 -7.85 2.85 10.55
CA VAL A 23 -6.78 1.84 10.45
C VAL A 23 -5.46 2.56 10.14
N ILE A 24 -4.41 2.24 10.90
CA ILE A 24 -3.04 2.70 10.63
C ILE A 24 -2.21 1.49 10.20
N MET A 25 -1.62 1.54 9.00
CA MET A 25 -0.95 0.40 8.37
C MET A 25 0.55 0.61 8.30
N LYS A 26 1.34 -0.40 8.71
CA LYS A 26 2.78 -0.40 8.41
C LYS A 26 2.97 -0.30 6.91
N ALA A 27 3.69 0.71 6.46
CA ALA A 27 4.06 0.87 5.06
C ALA A 27 5.47 0.35 4.81
N THR A 28 6.44 0.79 5.62
CA THR A 28 7.85 0.46 5.43
C THR A 28 8.58 0.26 6.75
N GLU A 29 9.81 -0.32 6.69
CA GLU A 29 10.76 -0.42 7.79
C GLU A 29 12.17 -0.15 7.27
N GLY A 30 12.97 0.63 7.99
CA GLY A 30 14.32 0.97 7.60
C GLY A 30 14.41 1.49 6.16
N THR A 31 15.39 1.02 5.40
CA THR A 31 15.58 1.39 3.99
C THR A 31 15.38 0.22 3.02
N TRP A 32 14.77 -0.88 3.48
CA TRP A 32 14.74 -2.13 2.71
C TRP A 32 13.36 -2.84 2.70
N TYR A 33 12.56 -2.71 3.76
CA TYR A 33 11.31 -3.44 3.86
C TYR A 33 10.12 -2.59 3.45
N VAL A 34 9.29 -3.15 2.57
CA VAL A 34 7.98 -2.62 2.21
C VAL A 34 6.93 -3.67 2.59
N ASN A 35 5.92 -3.27 3.35
CA ASN A 35 4.86 -4.19 3.73
C ASN A 35 4.04 -4.60 2.49
N PRO A 36 4.08 -5.87 2.08
CA PRO A 36 3.42 -6.33 0.85
C PRO A 36 1.90 -6.29 0.92
N ASP A 37 1.31 -6.17 2.12
CA ASP A 37 -0.14 -6.11 2.32
C ASP A 37 -0.67 -4.69 2.53
N CYS A 38 0.22 -3.69 2.63
CA CYS A 38 -0.17 -2.32 2.94
C CYS A 38 -1.17 -1.75 1.91
N GLU A 39 -0.88 -1.88 0.62
CA GLU A 39 -1.75 -1.34 -0.43
C GLU A 39 -3.12 -2.00 -0.45
N ARG A 40 -3.18 -3.34 -0.33
CA ARG A 40 -4.45 -4.08 -0.26
C ARG A 40 -5.30 -3.60 0.92
N ALA A 41 -4.69 -3.56 2.11
CA ALA A 41 -5.37 -3.13 3.34
C ALA A 41 -5.81 -1.66 3.25
N TYR A 42 -4.96 -0.80 2.70
CA TYR A 42 -5.27 0.61 2.49
C TYR A 42 -6.50 0.81 1.60
N GLN A 43 -6.54 0.15 0.43
CA GLN A 43 -7.66 0.27 -0.49
C GLN A 43 -8.95 -0.31 0.10
N GLN A 44 -8.86 -1.43 0.82
CA GLN A 44 -10.03 -1.99 1.51
C GLN A 44 -10.55 -1.04 2.60
N ALA A 45 -9.69 -0.52 3.47
CA ALA A 45 -10.08 0.44 4.51
C ALA A 45 -10.70 1.72 3.89
N LYS A 46 -10.12 2.20 2.79
CA LYS A 46 -10.63 3.36 2.04
C LYS A 46 -12.03 3.10 1.49
N ASN A 47 -12.24 1.96 0.84
CA ASN A 47 -13.54 1.58 0.28
C ASN A 47 -14.60 1.38 1.38
N ALA A 48 -14.19 0.90 2.55
CA ALA A 48 -15.03 0.79 3.74
C ALA A 48 -15.29 2.15 4.44
N GLY A 49 -14.78 3.27 3.90
CA GLY A 49 -15.00 4.62 4.42
C GLY A 49 -14.27 4.92 5.75
N LYS A 50 -13.30 4.09 6.13
CA LYS A 50 -12.51 4.27 7.35
C LYS A 50 -11.53 5.42 7.21
N CYS A 51 -11.14 6.02 8.32
CA CYS A 51 -10.03 6.96 8.36
C CYS A 51 -8.71 6.20 8.19
N LEU A 52 -7.80 6.76 7.39
CA LEU A 52 -6.60 6.07 6.94
C LEU A 52 -5.35 6.63 7.61
N GLY A 53 -4.41 5.75 7.96
CA GLY A 53 -3.09 6.10 8.42
C GLY A 53 -2.04 5.12 7.92
N VAL A 54 -0.79 5.60 7.80
CA VAL A 54 0.37 4.77 7.46
C VAL A 54 1.55 5.11 8.35
N TYR A 55 2.36 4.10 8.68
CA TYR A 55 3.54 4.33 9.50
C TYR A 55 4.82 3.71 8.91
N HIS A 56 5.93 4.31 9.33
CA HIS A 56 7.29 3.82 9.10
C HIS A 56 7.86 3.29 10.41
N TYR A 57 8.38 2.07 10.41
CA TYR A 57 9.12 1.49 11.53
C TYR A 57 10.60 1.86 11.39
N ALA A 58 11.14 2.56 12.38
CA ALA A 58 12.51 3.07 12.34
C ALA A 58 13.54 2.01 12.74
N GLU A 59 14.59 1.82 11.93
CA GLU A 59 15.79 1.07 12.32
C GLU A 59 16.87 1.95 12.97
N GLY A 60 16.65 3.27 12.97
CA GLY A 60 17.55 4.22 13.63
C GLY A 60 18.92 4.38 12.97
N LYS A 61 19.02 4.07 11.67
CA LYS A 61 20.25 4.28 10.87
C LYS A 61 20.34 5.74 10.42
N ASP A 62 20.21 6.03 9.14
CA ASP A 62 20.17 7.40 8.63
C ASP A 62 18.73 7.89 8.53
N ALA A 63 18.38 8.88 9.33
CA ALA A 63 17.01 9.38 9.42
C ALA A 63 16.46 9.91 8.08
N LYS A 64 17.33 10.54 7.28
CA LYS A 64 16.92 11.09 5.98
C LYS A 64 16.76 9.97 4.96
N ALA A 65 17.65 8.98 4.94
CA ALA A 65 17.54 7.85 4.04
C ALA A 65 16.27 7.01 4.34
N GLU A 66 15.96 6.77 5.62
CA GLU A 66 14.71 6.10 6.02
C GLU A 66 13.48 6.92 5.63
N ALA A 67 13.53 8.25 5.80
CA ALA A 67 12.45 9.14 5.37
C ALA A 67 12.27 9.17 3.84
N ASP A 68 13.34 9.23 3.07
CA ASP A 68 13.29 9.17 1.60
C ASP A 68 12.72 7.81 1.12
N PHE A 69 13.11 6.72 1.77
CA PHE A 69 12.57 5.39 1.48
C PHE A 69 11.07 5.32 1.77
N PHE A 70 10.64 5.79 2.93
CA PHE A 70 9.23 5.85 3.28
C PHE A 70 8.44 6.71 2.29
N LEU A 71 8.89 7.94 2.03
CA LEU A 71 8.25 8.86 1.09
C LEU A 71 8.07 8.26 -0.29
N LYS A 72 9.07 7.52 -0.78
CA LYS A 72 9.00 6.82 -2.06
C LYS A 72 7.80 5.87 -2.14
N HIS A 73 7.45 5.21 -1.05
CA HIS A 73 6.43 4.16 -1.01
C HIS A 73 5.04 4.66 -0.59
N ILE A 74 4.94 5.87 0.01
CA ILE A 74 3.67 6.43 0.47
C ILE A 74 3.15 7.58 -0.41
N GLN A 75 3.73 7.82 -1.57
CA GLN A 75 3.39 8.96 -2.44
C GLN A 75 1.88 9.11 -2.68
N GLY A 76 1.18 7.99 -2.82
CA GLY A 76 -0.26 7.95 -3.04
C GLY A 76 -1.12 8.20 -1.80
N TYR A 77 -0.53 8.24 -0.60
CA TYR A 77 -1.24 8.36 0.67
C TYR A 77 -1.11 9.77 1.28
N ILE A 78 -0.14 10.57 0.77
CA ILE A 78 0.12 11.93 1.27
C ILE A 78 -1.09 12.82 1.02
N GLY A 79 -1.57 13.49 2.09
CA GLY A 79 -2.77 14.33 2.05
C GLY A 79 -4.09 13.55 2.13
N GLU A 80 -4.04 12.23 2.25
CA GLU A 80 -5.19 11.37 2.45
C GLU A 80 -5.11 10.57 3.76
N ALA A 81 -3.93 10.07 4.09
CA ALA A 81 -3.67 9.31 5.30
C ALA A 81 -2.88 10.10 6.33
N LEU A 82 -3.17 9.88 7.61
CA LEU A 82 -2.29 10.25 8.70
C LEU A 82 -0.95 9.53 8.53
N ILE A 83 0.14 10.25 8.76
CA ILE A 83 1.51 9.73 8.66
C ILE A 83 2.08 9.58 10.07
N ALA A 84 2.74 8.47 10.38
CA ALA A 84 3.40 8.27 11.66
C ALA A 84 4.80 7.68 11.52
N LEU A 85 5.66 8.03 12.46
CA LEU A 85 6.93 7.38 12.73
C LEU A 85 6.75 6.45 13.93
N ASP A 86 7.15 5.20 13.79
CA ASP A 86 7.20 4.22 14.85
C ASP A 86 8.62 4.13 15.39
N TRP A 87 8.82 4.57 16.66
CA TRP A 87 10.11 4.61 17.33
C TRP A 87 10.13 3.67 18.52
N GLU A 88 10.68 2.50 18.30
CA GLU A 88 10.79 1.44 19.30
C GLU A 88 12.24 0.97 19.46
N LYS A 89 12.48 0.15 20.49
CA LYS A 89 13.81 -0.37 20.83
C LYS A 89 14.26 -1.47 19.86
N GLU A 90 13.34 -2.28 19.39
CA GLU A 90 13.65 -3.48 18.62
C GLU A 90 14.19 -3.11 17.24
N ASN A 91 15.32 -3.70 16.86
CA ASN A 91 16.04 -3.43 15.62
C ASN A 91 16.49 -1.96 15.40
N ASN A 92 16.42 -1.12 16.42
CA ASN A 92 16.71 0.32 16.31
C ASN A 92 18.08 0.66 16.89
N SER A 93 19.06 0.92 16.03
CA SER A 93 20.45 1.15 16.37
C SER A 93 20.72 2.47 17.12
N SER A 94 19.84 3.45 17.00
CA SER A 94 19.92 4.77 17.66
C SER A 94 19.08 4.88 18.93
N PHE A 95 18.23 3.88 19.22
CA PHE A 95 17.37 3.91 20.38
C PHE A 95 18.16 4.00 21.69
N GLY A 96 17.77 4.94 22.54
CA GLY A 96 18.43 5.19 23.82
C GLY A 96 19.71 6.02 23.73
N LYS A 97 20.21 6.33 22.55
CA LYS A 97 21.47 7.06 22.32
C LYS A 97 21.25 8.46 21.78
N ASN A 98 20.34 8.63 20.84
CA ASN A 98 20.10 9.89 20.12
C ASN A 98 18.62 10.07 19.75
N ASP A 99 17.72 9.60 20.59
CA ASP A 99 16.28 9.47 20.31
C ASP A 99 15.68 10.77 19.75
N LEU A 100 15.75 11.86 20.51
CA LEU A 100 15.10 13.13 20.15
C LEU A 100 15.64 13.71 18.84
N ASN A 101 16.95 13.73 18.65
CA ASN A 101 17.57 14.32 17.46
C ASN A 101 17.22 13.54 16.20
N TRP A 102 17.32 12.21 16.27
CA TRP A 102 17.04 11.34 15.14
C TRP A 102 15.56 11.46 14.73
N VAL A 103 14.66 11.30 15.71
CA VAL A 103 13.21 11.39 15.49
C VAL A 103 12.83 12.76 14.95
N LYS A 104 13.35 13.85 15.55
CA LYS A 104 13.06 15.21 15.08
C LYS A 104 13.56 15.44 13.65
N GLN A 105 14.73 14.94 13.30
CA GLN A 105 15.27 15.03 11.95
C GLN A 105 14.36 14.32 10.93
N TRP A 106 13.85 13.13 11.25
CA TRP A 106 12.92 12.41 10.39
C TRP A 106 11.58 13.14 10.25
N LEU A 107 10.98 13.56 11.37
CA LEU A 107 9.68 14.26 11.38
C LEU A 107 9.74 15.59 10.63
N ASP A 108 10.77 16.41 10.88
CA ASP A 108 10.96 17.70 10.20
C ASP A 108 11.17 17.48 8.69
N TYR A 109 11.91 16.44 8.31
CA TYR A 109 12.13 16.13 6.90
C TYR A 109 10.83 15.71 6.19
N ILE A 110 10.05 14.81 6.79
CA ILE A 110 8.74 14.41 6.23
C ILE A 110 7.79 15.62 6.15
N HIS A 111 7.70 16.41 7.23
CA HIS A 111 6.86 17.60 7.23
C HIS A 111 7.29 18.59 6.14
N GLY A 112 8.57 18.84 6.01
CA GLY A 112 9.10 19.74 4.97
C GLY A 112 8.82 19.26 3.53
N LYS A 113 8.79 17.93 3.32
CA LYS A 113 8.52 17.34 2.00
C LYS A 113 7.04 17.24 1.65
N THR A 114 6.18 17.05 2.65
CA THR A 114 4.76 16.71 2.43
C THR A 114 3.79 17.80 2.84
N GLY A 115 4.22 18.73 3.70
CA GLY A 115 3.33 19.66 4.39
C GLY A 115 2.46 19.00 5.48
N VAL A 116 2.51 17.69 5.62
CA VAL A 116 1.79 16.92 6.65
C VAL A 116 2.67 16.81 7.89
N ARG A 117 2.13 17.09 9.07
CA ARG A 117 2.82 16.87 10.34
C ARG A 117 2.65 15.41 10.79
N PRO A 118 3.70 14.59 10.77
CA PRO A 118 3.58 13.20 11.22
C PRO A 118 3.30 13.10 12.72
N LEU A 119 2.70 12.00 13.14
CA LEU A 119 2.69 11.59 14.54
C LEU A 119 3.97 10.83 14.89
N LEU A 120 4.35 10.89 16.15
CA LEU A 120 5.37 10.03 16.74
C LEU A 120 4.72 8.95 17.59
N TYR A 121 4.89 7.67 17.20
CA TYR A 121 4.53 6.53 18.03
C TYR A 121 5.71 6.13 18.92
N ILE A 122 5.42 6.02 20.22
CA ILE A 122 6.37 5.64 21.27
C ILE A 122 5.65 4.90 22.41
N SER A 123 6.42 4.09 23.15
CA SER A 123 5.99 3.64 24.47
C SER A 123 5.91 4.82 25.44
N GLN A 124 4.90 4.82 26.31
CA GLN A 124 4.74 5.82 27.38
C GLN A 124 5.98 5.94 28.27
N SER A 125 6.68 4.84 28.51
CA SER A 125 7.88 4.80 29.38
C SER A 125 9.04 5.68 28.91
N ILE A 126 9.09 6.01 27.62
CA ILE A 126 10.14 6.87 27.04
C ILE A 126 9.64 8.26 26.64
N MET A 127 8.39 8.57 26.94
CA MET A 127 7.75 9.83 26.53
C MET A 127 8.53 11.07 27.01
N GLY A 128 9.14 11.00 28.20
CA GLY A 128 9.95 12.08 28.76
C GLY A 128 11.20 12.43 27.94
N LYS A 129 11.71 11.50 27.11
CA LYS A 129 12.86 11.76 26.21
C LYS A 129 12.52 12.67 25.06
N PHE A 130 11.24 12.84 24.75
CA PHE A 130 10.74 13.65 23.64
C PHE A 130 10.19 15.01 24.07
N ASN A 131 10.50 15.46 25.30
CA ASN A 131 10.29 16.84 25.70
C ASN A 131 11.10 17.74 24.72
N GLY A 132 10.40 18.61 23.99
CA GLY A 132 11.04 19.44 22.95
C GLY A 132 10.91 18.91 21.53
N ILE A 133 10.10 17.87 21.32
CA ILE A 133 9.78 17.38 19.96
C ILE A 133 9.07 18.44 19.08
N GLY A 134 8.56 19.50 19.68
CA GLY A 134 7.82 20.56 19.01
C GLY A 134 6.32 20.25 18.89
N ASP A 135 5.70 20.73 17.82
CA ASP A 135 4.24 20.62 17.60
C ASP A 135 3.83 19.29 16.95
N TYR A 136 4.66 18.26 17.07
CA TYR A 136 4.31 16.93 16.57
C TYR A 136 3.40 16.21 17.55
N GLY A 137 2.29 15.66 17.03
CA GLY A 137 1.36 14.87 17.85
C GLY A 137 1.97 13.52 18.24
N LEU A 138 1.50 12.99 19.37
CA LEU A 138 1.97 11.73 19.89
C LEU A 138 0.92 10.63 19.69
N TRP A 139 1.38 9.46 19.31
CA TRP A 139 0.68 8.18 19.38
C TRP A 139 1.41 7.33 20.42
N VAL A 140 0.75 7.09 21.56
CA VAL A 140 1.43 6.54 22.75
C VAL A 140 0.89 5.16 23.11
N ALA A 141 1.78 4.19 23.19
CA ALA A 141 1.48 2.85 23.69
C ALA A 141 1.64 2.74 25.20
N GLN A 142 0.59 2.30 25.86
CA GLN A 142 0.60 1.93 27.29
C GLN A 142 -0.51 0.95 27.59
N TYR A 143 -0.15 -0.26 28.00
CA TYR A 143 -1.09 -1.33 28.30
C TYR A 143 -1.27 -1.51 29.79
N ALA A 144 -2.51 -1.76 30.25
CA ALA A 144 -2.79 -2.12 31.63
C ALA A 144 -2.25 -3.52 31.96
N ASN A 145 -2.42 -4.43 31.02
CA ASN A 145 -2.01 -5.84 31.10
C ASN A 145 -2.07 -6.44 29.68
N MET A 146 -1.80 -7.74 29.57
CA MET A 146 -1.83 -8.50 28.31
C MET A 146 -3.10 -9.36 28.18
N ASN A 147 -4.16 -9.06 28.92
CA ASN A 147 -5.43 -9.78 28.83
C ASN A 147 -6.14 -9.40 27.52
N THR A 148 -6.86 -10.36 26.96
CA THR A 148 -7.74 -10.14 25.82
C THR A 148 -8.84 -9.13 26.17
N THR A 149 -9.04 -8.13 25.29
CA THR A 149 -10.06 -7.08 25.47
C THR A 149 -10.68 -6.68 24.13
N GLY A 150 -11.88 -6.12 24.18
CA GLY A 150 -12.46 -5.33 23.10
C GLY A 150 -12.13 -3.84 23.23
N TYR A 151 -12.83 -2.99 22.49
CA TYR A 151 -12.72 -1.54 22.65
C TYR A 151 -13.12 -1.09 24.05
N GLN A 152 -12.39 -0.10 24.56
CA GLN A 152 -12.59 0.47 25.90
C GLN A 152 -12.96 1.95 25.80
N ASP A 153 -14.04 2.35 26.44
CA ASP A 153 -14.45 3.77 26.49
C ASP A 153 -13.45 4.62 27.29
N ALA A 154 -12.90 4.07 28.35
CA ALA A 154 -11.89 4.70 29.20
C ALA A 154 -10.72 3.73 29.45
N PRO A 155 -9.72 3.69 28.55
CA PRO A 155 -8.51 2.90 28.77
C PRO A 155 -7.78 3.27 30.07
N TRP A 156 -7.15 2.27 30.70
CA TRP A 156 -6.39 2.49 31.93
C TRP A 156 -5.40 3.66 31.81
N ASN A 157 -5.31 4.50 32.83
CA ASN A 157 -4.51 5.73 32.83
C ASN A 157 -4.93 6.82 31.82
N GLU A 158 -6.14 6.77 31.29
CA GLU A 158 -6.65 7.82 30.43
C GLU A 158 -6.57 9.20 31.11
N GLY A 159 -6.14 10.22 30.37
CA GLY A 159 -6.00 11.59 30.87
C GLY A 159 -4.75 11.88 31.70
N LYS A 160 -3.87 10.90 31.96
CA LYS A 160 -2.63 11.12 32.71
C LYS A 160 -1.52 11.79 31.89
N TYR A 161 -1.63 11.78 30.58
CA TYR A 161 -0.73 12.45 29.64
C TYR A 161 -1.48 12.81 28.34
N ASN A 162 -0.95 13.78 27.63
CA ASN A 162 -1.54 14.23 26.37
C ASN A 162 -0.99 13.40 25.20
N CYS A 163 -1.89 12.89 24.37
CA CYS A 163 -1.57 12.24 23.09
C CYS A 163 -2.73 12.40 22.12
N ALA A 164 -2.45 12.32 20.84
CA ALA A 164 -3.48 12.30 19.81
C ALA A 164 -4.14 10.93 19.70
N ILE A 165 -3.32 9.87 19.77
CA ILE A 165 -3.76 8.48 19.74
C ILE A 165 -3.14 7.74 20.91
N ARG A 166 -3.92 6.86 21.51
CA ARG A 166 -3.47 5.93 22.53
C ARG A 166 -3.67 4.50 22.04
N GLN A 167 -2.58 3.73 21.98
CA GLN A 167 -2.63 2.28 21.83
C GLN A 167 -2.65 1.67 23.24
N TYR A 168 -3.72 0.97 23.59
CA TYR A 168 -3.94 0.51 24.97
C TYR A 168 -3.98 -1.01 25.12
N SER A 169 -3.89 -1.75 24.02
CA SER A 169 -3.80 -3.21 24.01
C SER A 169 -3.16 -3.71 22.72
N SER A 170 -2.36 -4.76 22.82
CA SER A 170 -1.88 -5.58 21.69
C SER A 170 -2.52 -6.98 21.69
N CYS A 171 -3.51 -7.20 22.56
CA CYS A 171 -4.25 -8.45 22.67
C CYS A 171 -5.75 -8.25 22.40
N GLY A 172 -6.08 -7.32 21.51
CA GLY A 172 -7.46 -7.00 21.15
C GLY A 172 -8.15 -8.15 20.42
N ARG A 173 -9.46 -8.28 20.66
CA ARG A 173 -10.35 -9.19 19.93
C ARG A 173 -11.56 -8.41 19.46
N LEU A 174 -11.73 -8.41 18.15
CA LEU A 174 -12.88 -7.78 17.48
C LEU A 174 -13.55 -8.81 16.56
N SER A 175 -14.85 -8.64 16.34
CA SER A 175 -15.53 -9.44 15.33
C SER A 175 -14.86 -9.27 13.95
N GLY A 176 -14.89 -10.31 13.13
CA GLY A 176 -14.30 -10.28 11.79
C GLY A 176 -12.80 -10.64 11.73
N TYR A 177 -12.12 -10.81 12.87
CA TYR A 177 -10.73 -11.26 12.91
C TYR A 177 -10.45 -12.14 14.13
N SER A 178 -9.80 -13.29 13.92
CA SER A 178 -9.53 -14.28 14.98
C SER A 178 -8.19 -14.07 15.70
N GLY A 179 -7.28 -13.27 15.14
CA GLY A 179 -5.98 -12.97 15.71
C GLY A 179 -5.98 -11.83 16.73
N ASN A 180 -4.81 -11.52 17.29
CA ASN A 180 -4.61 -10.34 18.12
C ASN A 180 -4.58 -9.07 17.26
N LEU A 181 -5.17 -8.02 17.78
CA LEU A 181 -5.19 -6.68 17.19
C LEU A 181 -4.66 -5.66 18.19
N ASP A 182 -3.91 -4.70 17.67
CA ASP A 182 -3.55 -3.51 18.41
C ASP A 182 -4.74 -2.56 18.43
N LEU A 183 -5.26 -2.28 19.64
CA LEU A 183 -6.43 -1.44 19.84
C LEU A 183 -6.05 -0.03 20.23
N ASN A 184 -6.61 0.92 19.50
CA ASN A 184 -6.30 2.33 19.59
C ASN A 184 -7.54 3.18 19.86
N LYS A 185 -7.33 4.28 20.62
CA LYS A 185 -8.29 5.36 20.80
C LYS A 185 -7.69 6.66 20.30
N PHE A 186 -8.32 7.27 19.31
CA PHE A 186 -7.99 8.62 18.84
C PHE A 186 -8.86 9.64 19.54
N TYR A 187 -8.24 10.67 20.13
CA TYR A 187 -8.91 11.73 20.87
C TYR A 187 -9.39 12.86 19.97
N GLY A 188 -10.26 12.51 19.03
CA GLY A 188 -10.85 13.43 18.09
C GLY A 188 -11.93 12.76 17.24
N ASP A 189 -12.51 13.55 16.35
CA ASP A 189 -13.46 13.14 15.33
C ASP A 189 -12.81 12.98 13.94
N LYS A 190 -13.60 12.65 12.94
CA LYS A 190 -13.14 12.53 11.55
C LYS A 190 -12.55 13.83 11.00
N THR A 191 -13.05 14.98 11.47
CA THR A 191 -12.54 16.30 11.09
C THR A 191 -11.13 16.52 11.64
N ALA A 192 -10.91 16.17 12.90
CA ALA A 192 -9.59 16.22 13.52
C ALA A 192 -8.61 15.25 12.84
N TRP A 193 -9.05 14.01 12.52
CA TRP A 193 -8.25 13.06 11.75
C TRP A 193 -7.81 13.63 10.40
N ASN A 194 -8.75 14.22 9.66
CA ASN A 194 -8.47 14.80 8.36
C ASN A 194 -7.43 15.93 8.44
N ARG A 195 -7.38 16.71 9.54
CA ARG A 195 -6.31 17.69 9.76
C ARG A 195 -4.94 17.03 9.93
N TYR A 196 -4.85 15.93 10.70
CA TYR A 196 -3.60 15.15 10.82
C TYR A 196 -3.20 14.52 9.48
N ALA A 197 -4.14 14.10 8.66
CA ALA A 197 -3.89 13.59 7.31
C ALA A 197 -3.53 14.69 6.28
N GLY A 198 -3.55 15.97 6.68
CA GLY A 198 -3.30 17.09 5.77
C GLY A 198 -4.48 17.45 4.86
N LYS A 199 -5.65 16.85 5.07
CA LYS A 199 -6.88 17.22 4.36
C LYS A 199 -7.38 18.58 4.87
N GLY A 200 -7.33 19.61 4.04
CA GLY A 200 -7.82 20.96 4.36
C GLY A 200 -6.77 21.97 4.76
N ASN A 201 -5.50 21.61 4.83
CA ASN A 201 -4.39 22.56 5.00
C ASN A 201 -3.72 22.89 3.67
N VAL A 202 -4.45 23.52 2.76
CA VAL A 202 -3.86 24.40 1.75
C VAL A 202 -4.15 25.83 2.17
N THR A 203 -3.66 26.25 3.33
CA THR A 203 -3.39 27.66 3.56
C THR A 203 -1.97 27.93 3.12
N LYS A 204 -1.86 28.31 1.87
CA LYS A 204 -0.70 28.95 1.27
C LYS A 204 -0.20 30.07 2.20
N PRO A 205 1.12 30.19 2.52
CA PRO A 205 1.65 31.41 3.09
C PRO A 205 1.40 32.55 2.09
N SER A 206 0.65 33.55 2.52
CA SER A 206 0.43 34.76 1.77
C SER A 206 1.69 35.61 1.83
N THR A 207 2.45 35.68 0.74
CA THR A 207 3.19 36.86 0.34
C THR A 207 3.07 36.99 -1.16
N GLY A 208 2.60 38.19 -1.56
CA GLY A 208 2.04 38.52 -2.84
C GLY A 208 2.90 38.21 -4.05
N THR A 209 2.25 37.76 -5.03
CA THR A 209 2.13 38.33 -6.38
C THR A 209 1.21 37.40 -7.19
N ALA A 210 0.24 37.97 -7.86
CA ALA A 210 -0.73 37.24 -8.67
C ALA A 210 -0.01 36.39 -9.73
N ALA A 211 -0.23 35.10 -9.68
CA ALA A 211 0.06 34.19 -10.77
C ALA A 211 -1.20 33.36 -11.08
N SER A 212 -1.64 33.55 -12.28
CA SER A 212 -2.68 32.89 -13.06
C SER A 212 -3.13 31.52 -12.53
N SER A 213 -4.43 31.37 -12.33
CA SER A 213 -5.10 30.10 -12.12
C SER A 213 -4.93 29.20 -13.35
N THR A 214 -3.94 28.32 -13.34
CA THR A 214 -3.88 27.21 -14.28
C THR A 214 -4.92 26.19 -13.83
N SER A 215 -6.04 26.11 -14.54
CA SER A 215 -7.02 25.06 -14.40
C SER A 215 -6.32 23.70 -14.60
N SER A 216 -6.55 22.75 -13.68
CA SER A 216 -6.02 21.39 -13.83
C SER A 216 -6.46 20.81 -15.18
N PRO A 217 -5.58 20.02 -15.85
CA PRO A 217 -5.89 19.50 -17.18
C PRO A 217 -7.12 18.58 -17.16
N GLY A 218 -7.98 18.75 -18.14
CA GLY A 218 -9.13 17.88 -18.38
C GLY A 218 -8.75 16.52 -18.92
N GLY A 219 -9.72 15.62 -19.00
CA GLY A 219 -9.53 14.25 -19.50
C GLY A 219 -9.65 13.18 -18.43
N THR A 220 -9.63 11.91 -18.84
CA THR A 220 -9.62 10.77 -17.92
C THR A 220 -8.26 10.62 -17.25
N VAL A 221 -8.20 9.86 -16.14
CA VAL A 221 -6.91 9.53 -15.50
C VAL A 221 -5.95 8.85 -16.48
N LEU A 222 -6.48 7.97 -17.33
CA LEU A 222 -5.68 7.30 -18.36
C LEU A 222 -5.10 8.27 -19.39
N ASP A 223 -5.89 9.25 -19.85
CA ASP A 223 -5.39 10.27 -20.79
C ASP A 223 -4.24 11.08 -20.19
N LEU A 224 -4.37 11.42 -18.91
CA LEU A 224 -3.34 12.16 -18.19
C LEU A 224 -2.10 11.29 -17.91
N VAL A 225 -2.27 10.00 -17.62
CA VAL A 225 -1.15 9.04 -17.50
C VAL A 225 -0.40 8.93 -18.81
N VAL A 226 -1.10 8.75 -19.92
CA VAL A 226 -0.50 8.67 -21.25
C VAL A 226 0.28 9.97 -21.57
N ALA A 227 -0.33 11.12 -21.35
CA ALA A 227 0.30 12.42 -21.57
C ALA A 227 1.52 12.63 -20.64
N THR A 228 1.45 12.16 -19.40
CA THR A 228 2.56 12.22 -18.45
C THR A 228 3.74 11.37 -18.88
N LEU A 229 3.47 10.15 -19.36
CA LEU A 229 4.51 9.24 -19.84
C LEU A 229 5.12 9.68 -21.19
N GLN A 230 4.47 10.63 -21.86
CA GLN A 230 4.97 11.33 -23.05
C GLN A 230 5.65 12.68 -22.70
N ASP A 231 6.03 12.89 -21.43
CA ASP A 231 6.69 14.09 -20.89
C ASP A 231 5.92 15.42 -21.04
N LYS A 232 4.60 15.36 -21.34
CA LYS A 232 3.78 16.57 -21.52
C LYS A 232 3.72 17.48 -20.27
N TYR A 233 3.87 16.89 -19.09
CA TYR A 233 3.78 17.60 -17.81
C TYR A 233 5.14 17.70 -17.10
N GLY A 234 6.25 17.35 -17.77
CA GLY A 234 7.59 17.38 -17.19
C GLY A 234 7.78 16.38 -16.04
N ASN A 235 8.75 16.66 -15.16
CA ASN A 235 9.11 15.78 -14.05
C ASN A 235 9.11 16.52 -12.69
N GLY A 236 9.02 15.75 -11.60
CA GLY A 236 9.10 16.32 -10.24
C GLY A 236 8.03 17.39 -9.96
N ASP A 237 8.46 18.55 -9.50
CA ASP A 237 7.56 19.63 -9.10
C ASP A 237 6.88 20.31 -10.31
N ALA A 238 7.51 20.30 -11.49
CA ALA A 238 6.87 20.77 -12.73
C ALA A 238 5.63 19.94 -13.05
N ARG A 239 5.73 18.60 -12.94
CA ARG A 239 4.60 17.67 -13.13
C ARG A 239 3.49 17.90 -12.09
N LYS A 240 3.86 18.10 -10.82
CA LYS A 240 2.87 18.38 -9.75
C LYS A 240 2.11 19.66 -10.05
N THR A 241 2.83 20.73 -10.43
CA THR A 241 2.23 22.02 -10.77
C THR A 241 1.32 21.91 -12.00
N ALA A 242 1.78 21.24 -13.05
CA ALA A 242 1.03 21.11 -14.30
C ALA A 242 -0.25 20.25 -14.16
N LEU A 243 -0.20 19.20 -13.37
CA LEU A 243 -1.36 18.32 -13.10
C LEU A 243 -2.27 18.86 -11.99
N GLY A 244 -1.76 19.72 -11.10
CA GLY A 244 -2.53 20.29 -10.00
C GLY A 244 -3.18 19.22 -9.11
N ASN A 245 -4.49 19.33 -8.88
CA ASN A 245 -5.25 18.38 -8.07
C ASN A 245 -5.37 16.98 -8.70
N ARG A 246 -5.06 16.85 -10.01
CA ARG A 246 -5.05 15.58 -10.74
C ARG A 246 -3.74 14.80 -10.58
N TYR A 247 -2.69 15.39 -10.00
CA TYR A 247 -1.37 14.78 -9.89
C TYR A 247 -1.39 13.44 -9.18
N ILE A 248 -2.10 13.34 -8.05
CA ILE A 248 -2.09 12.16 -7.18
C ILE A 248 -2.72 10.95 -7.90
N GLU A 249 -3.87 11.12 -8.54
CA GLU A 249 -4.53 10.02 -9.24
C GLU A 249 -3.73 9.51 -10.45
N VAL A 250 -3.08 10.43 -11.17
CA VAL A 250 -2.21 10.10 -12.29
C VAL A 250 -0.97 9.34 -11.81
N GLN A 251 -0.31 9.84 -10.78
CA GLN A 251 0.90 9.20 -10.25
C GLN A 251 0.61 7.84 -9.63
N ASN A 252 -0.53 7.69 -8.95
CA ASN A 252 -0.97 6.40 -8.41
C ASN A 252 -1.17 5.36 -9.49
N MET A 253 -1.79 5.72 -10.61
CA MET A 253 -1.95 4.79 -11.73
C MET A 253 -0.60 4.39 -12.35
N ILE A 254 0.33 5.32 -12.48
CA ILE A 254 1.70 5.05 -12.95
C ILE A 254 2.42 4.08 -12.00
N ASN A 255 2.37 4.35 -10.69
CA ASN A 255 3.01 3.51 -9.67
C ASN A 255 2.38 2.11 -9.61
N HIS A 256 1.05 2.02 -9.70
CA HIS A 256 0.34 0.75 -9.77
C HIS A 256 0.80 -0.09 -10.97
N ILE A 257 0.87 0.50 -12.16
CA ILE A 257 1.36 -0.19 -13.37
C ILE A 257 2.79 -0.69 -13.16
N ALA A 258 3.64 0.10 -12.51
CA ALA A 258 5.03 -0.28 -12.26
C ALA A 258 5.18 -1.46 -11.28
N SER A 259 4.31 -1.56 -10.27
CA SER A 259 4.46 -2.50 -9.15
C SER A 259 3.54 -3.72 -9.20
N ALA A 260 2.35 -3.63 -9.84
CA ALA A 260 1.40 -4.73 -9.90
C ALA A 260 1.92 -5.93 -10.69
N SER A 261 1.43 -7.14 -10.37
CA SER A 261 1.80 -8.33 -11.13
C SER A 261 1.28 -8.26 -12.58
N ALA A 262 1.97 -8.90 -13.53
CA ALA A 262 1.52 -8.96 -14.91
C ALA A 262 0.14 -9.62 -15.05
N SER A 263 -0.20 -10.56 -14.17
CA SER A 263 -1.53 -11.21 -14.11
C SER A 263 -2.61 -10.22 -13.67
N THR A 264 -2.33 -9.40 -12.66
CA THR A 264 -3.24 -8.32 -12.19
C THR A 264 -3.49 -7.33 -13.31
N LEU A 265 -2.43 -6.81 -13.92
CA LEU A 265 -2.54 -5.87 -15.04
C LEU A 265 -3.30 -6.47 -16.23
N ALA A 266 -3.11 -7.76 -16.53
CA ALA A 266 -3.85 -8.44 -17.60
C ALA A 266 -5.35 -8.55 -17.30
N GLY A 267 -5.73 -8.78 -16.05
CA GLY A 267 -7.12 -8.72 -15.59
C GLY A 267 -7.73 -7.33 -15.78
N GLU A 268 -7.00 -6.28 -15.40
CA GLU A 268 -7.40 -4.89 -15.55
C GLU A 268 -7.48 -4.45 -17.02
N VAL A 269 -6.59 -4.96 -17.88
CA VAL A 269 -6.70 -4.76 -19.34
C VAL A 269 -7.98 -5.35 -19.89
N LYS A 270 -8.36 -6.57 -19.47
CA LYS A 270 -9.62 -7.21 -19.87
C LYS A 270 -10.85 -6.45 -19.36
N ALA A 271 -10.73 -5.80 -18.21
CA ALA A 271 -11.75 -4.90 -17.66
C ALA A 271 -11.76 -3.50 -18.32
N GLY A 272 -10.89 -3.23 -19.32
CA GLY A 272 -10.87 -1.98 -20.06
C GLY A 272 -10.12 -0.82 -19.40
N LYS A 273 -9.50 -1.01 -18.22
CA LYS A 273 -8.89 0.05 -17.42
C LYS A 273 -7.77 0.85 -18.17
N TYR A 274 -7.07 0.22 -19.09
CA TYR A 274 -5.97 0.82 -19.85
C TYR A 274 -6.33 1.13 -21.31
N GLY A 275 -7.61 1.22 -21.64
CA GLY A 275 -8.08 1.51 -23.01
C GLY A 275 -7.59 0.51 -24.05
N ASN A 276 -7.39 0.98 -25.29
CA ASN A 276 -6.99 0.15 -26.42
C ASN A 276 -5.84 0.79 -27.21
N GLY A 277 -5.19 0.01 -28.09
CA GLY A 277 -4.18 0.51 -29.03
C GLY A 277 -2.99 1.18 -28.34
N ASP A 278 -2.63 2.37 -28.84
CA ASP A 278 -1.44 3.09 -28.39
C ASP A 278 -1.56 3.63 -26.95
N ALA A 279 -2.75 4.01 -26.51
CA ALA A 279 -2.97 4.42 -25.12
C ALA A 279 -2.55 3.31 -24.13
N ARG A 280 -2.96 2.06 -24.39
CA ARG A 280 -2.53 0.90 -23.60
C ARG A 280 -1.03 0.65 -23.67
N LYS A 281 -0.44 0.76 -24.86
CA LYS A 281 1.02 0.57 -25.02
C LYS A 281 1.80 1.59 -24.24
N ILE A 282 1.42 2.85 -24.31
CA ILE A 282 2.08 3.94 -23.60
C ILE A 282 1.90 3.78 -22.09
N ALA A 283 0.66 3.54 -21.62
CA ALA A 283 0.36 3.40 -20.21
C ALA A 283 1.11 2.24 -19.55
N LEU A 284 1.16 1.07 -20.20
CA LEU A 284 1.86 -0.10 -19.69
C LEU A 284 3.39 -0.05 -19.94
N GLY A 285 3.85 0.76 -20.87
CA GLY A 285 5.28 0.96 -21.16
C GLY A 285 6.04 -0.35 -21.35
N SER A 286 7.14 -0.53 -20.64
CA SER A 286 7.96 -1.76 -20.70
C SER A 286 7.20 -3.02 -20.29
N ARG A 287 6.11 -2.88 -19.53
CA ARG A 287 5.25 -3.98 -19.05
C ARG A 287 4.28 -4.48 -20.13
N TYR A 288 4.10 -3.74 -21.24
CA TYR A 288 3.08 -4.03 -22.25
C TYR A 288 3.17 -5.46 -22.80
N ASN A 289 4.36 -5.89 -23.20
CA ASN A 289 4.55 -7.19 -23.87
C ASN A 289 4.22 -8.36 -22.95
N GLU A 290 4.65 -8.34 -21.68
CA GLU A 290 4.36 -9.40 -20.71
C GLU A 290 2.86 -9.46 -20.35
N VAL A 291 2.23 -8.30 -20.18
CA VAL A 291 0.81 -8.19 -19.88
C VAL A 291 -0.03 -8.64 -21.08
N GLN A 292 0.28 -8.15 -22.27
CA GLN A 292 -0.46 -8.47 -23.50
C GLN A 292 -0.36 -9.96 -23.85
N LYS A 293 0.76 -10.60 -23.53
CA LYS A 293 0.94 -12.04 -23.68
C LYS A 293 -0.08 -12.83 -22.83
N ILE A 294 -0.32 -12.39 -21.60
CA ILE A 294 -1.33 -13.00 -20.72
C ILE A 294 -2.75 -12.67 -21.21
N VAL A 295 -3.00 -11.44 -21.65
CA VAL A 295 -4.29 -11.01 -22.21
C VAL A 295 -4.69 -11.86 -23.41
N ASN A 296 -3.73 -12.14 -24.29
CA ASN A 296 -3.92 -12.97 -25.50
C ASN A 296 -4.01 -14.47 -25.21
N GLY A 297 -4.05 -14.89 -23.94
CA GLY A 297 -4.13 -16.30 -23.56
C GLY A 297 -2.79 -17.04 -23.65
N SER A 298 -1.70 -16.33 -23.94
CA SER A 298 -0.34 -16.88 -23.83
C SER A 298 0.09 -16.82 -22.37
N THR A 299 -0.48 -17.71 -21.54
CA THR A 299 -0.03 -17.86 -20.16
C THR A 299 1.44 -18.27 -20.17
N GLY A 300 2.29 -17.47 -19.57
CA GLY A 300 3.71 -17.77 -19.35
C GLY A 300 3.93 -18.84 -18.28
N LEU A 301 3.11 -19.91 -18.32
CA LEU A 301 3.41 -21.14 -17.63
C LEU A 301 4.48 -21.82 -18.46
N ALA A 302 5.61 -22.14 -17.85
CA ALA A 302 6.61 -23.01 -18.45
C ALA A 302 5.87 -24.21 -19.06
N ALA A 303 6.11 -24.48 -20.35
CA ALA A 303 5.43 -25.54 -21.04
C ALA A 303 5.65 -26.87 -20.27
N SER A 304 4.59 -27.42 -19.72
CA SER A 304 4.65 -28.72 -19.06
C SER A 304 4.46 -29.80 -20.11
N TYR A 305 5.28 -30.82 -20.06
CA TYR A 305 5.25 -31.94 -21.00
C TYR A 305 4.94 -33.26 -20.26
N HIS A 306 4.27 -34.14 -20.98
CA HIS A 306 4.03 -35.50 -20.56
C HIS A 306 4.61 -36.46 -21.62
N ILE A 307 5.25 -37.55 -21.18
CA ILE A 307 5.67 -38.64 -22.03
C ILE A 307 4.59 -39.72 -21.97
N ILE A 308 3.96 -39.98 -23.09
CA ILE A 308 2.86 -40.96 -23.21
C ILE A 308 3.37 -42.37 -22.83
N LYS A 309 2.72 -42.95 -21.86
CA LYS A 309 3.00 -44.34 -21.43
C LYS A 309 2.09 -45.30 -22.16
N SER A 310 2.49 -46.58 -22.20
CA SER A 310 1.66 -47.65 -22.78
C SER A 310 0.29 -47.72 -22.11
N GLY A 311 -0.77 -47.76 -22.90
CA GLY A 311 -2.17 -47.81 -22.43
C GLY A 311 -2.80 -46.48 -22.06
N GLU A 312 -2.06 -45.33 -22.10
CA GLU A 312 -2.65 -44.04 -21.88
C GLU A 312 -3.44 -43.54 -23.10
N THR A 313 -4.54 -42.84 -22.84
CA THR A 313 -5.37 -42.20 -23.84
C THR A 313 -5.26 -40.70 -23.72
N LEU A 314 -5.49 -39.95 -24.81
CA LEU A 314 -5.47 -38.50 -24.76
C LEU A 314 -6.53 -37.93 -23.79
N SER A 315 -7.66 -38.59 -23.61
CA SER A 315 -8.69 -38.25 -22.63
C SER A 315 -8.22 -38.47 -21.20
N GLY A 316 -7.54 -39.55 -20.90
CA GLY A 316 -6.96 -39.83 -19.58
C GLY A 316 -5.87 -38.82 -19.22
N ILE A 317 -5.02 -38.46 -20.18
CA ILE A 317 -3.98 -37.44 -20.01
C ILE A 317 -4.63 -36.06 -19.80
N ALA A 318 -5.69 -35.73 -20.54
CA ALA A 318 -6.42 -34.46 -20.37
C ALA A 318 -7.01 -34.34 -18.96
N ALA A 319 -7.67 -35.39 -18.46
CA ALA A 319 -8.21 -35.46 -17.09
C ALA A 319 -7.11 -35.31 -16.03
N LYS A 320 -5.98 -36.01 -16.19
CA LYS A 320 -4.82 -35.96 -15.27
C LYS A 320 -4.24 -34.57 -15.11
N TYR A 321 -4.23 -33.78 -16.18
CA TYR A 321 -3.66 -32.42 -16.16
C TYR A 321 -4.70 -31.28 -16.10
N GLY A 322 -5.97 -31.60 -15.87
CA GLY A 322 -7.06 -30.62 -15.73
C GLY A 322 -7.28 -29.81 -17.00
N THR A 323 -7.17 -30.47 -18.17
CA THR A 323 -7.34 -29.84 -19.48
C THR A 323 -8.34 -30.64 -20.34
N THR A 324 -8.52 -30.25 -21.60
CA THR A 324 -9.42 -30.95 -22.52
C THR A 324 -8.65 -31.62 -23.65
N VAL A 325 -9.25 -32.68 -24.24
CA VAL A 325 -8.69 -33.37 -25.42
C VAL A 325 -8.44 -32.36 -26.55
N ALA A 326 -9.41 -31.48 -26.82
CA ALA A 326 -9.28 -30.46 -27.87
C ALA A 326 -8.10 -29.53 -27.64
N LYS A 327 -7.83 -29.16 -26.36
CA LYS A 327 -6.68 -28.33 -26.01
C LYS A 327 -5.36 -29.07 -26.21
N LEU A 328 -5.28 -30.37 -25.82
CA LEU A 328 -4.09 -31.18 -26.07
C LEU A 328 -3.83 -31.36 -27.57
N GLN A 329 -4.89 -31.57 -28.36
CA GLN A 329 -4.78 -31.67 -29.81
C GLN A 329 -4.21 -30.39 -30.42
N SER A 330 -4.75 -29.24 -30.02
CA SER A 330 -4.30 -27.92 -30.49
C SER A 330 -2.85 -27.62 -30.09
N LEU A 331 -2.44 -27.97 -28.85
CA LEU A 331 -1.08 -27.70 -28.34
C LEU A 331 0.00 -28.55 -29.02
N ASN A 332 -0.39 -29.70 -29.61
CA ASN A 332 0.53 -30.70 -30.13
C ASN A 332 0.27 -31.08 -31.61
N GLU A 333 -0.61 -30.32 -32.29
CA GLU A 333 -1.01 -30.57 -33.67
C GLU A 333 -1.54 -31.99 -33.93
N ILE A 334 -2.15 -32.61 -32.91
CA ILE A 334 -2.69 -33.97 -33.01
C ILE A 334 -4.03 -33.93 -33.76
N LYS A 335 -4.05 -34.37 -34.98
CA LYS A 335 -5.26 -34.38 -35.81
C LYS A 335 -6.28 -35.43 -35.41
N ASN A 336 -5.84 -36.57 -34.87
CA ASN A 336 -6.73 -37.66 -34.41
C ASN A 336 -6.39 -38.05 -32.97
N ALA A 337 -7.34 -37.82 -32.05
CA ALA A 337 -7.16 -38.05 -30.61
C ALA A 337 -6.89 -39.54 -30.28
N ASN A 338 -7.26 -40.46 -31.15
CA ASN A 338 -7.05 -41.90 -30.97
C ASN A 338 -5.71 -42.41 -31.54
N LYS A 339 -4.93 -41.51 -32.17
CA LYS A 339 -3.60 -41.82 -32.73
C LYS A 339 -2.52 -41.08 -31.95
N ILE A 340 -2.20 -41.62 -30.76
CA ILE A 340 -1.07 -41.20 -29.95
C ILE A 340 -0.13 -42.39 -29.74
N TYR A 341 1.15 -42.11 -29.60
CA TYR A 341 2.17 -43.19 -29.57
C TYR A 341 2.92 -43.14 -28.24
N THR A 342 3.09 -44.32 -27.63
CA THR A 342 3.92 -44.50 -26.43
C THR A 342 5.32 -43.95 -26.67
N GLY A 343 5.87 -43.23 -25.68
CA GLY A 343 7.17 -42.56 -25.74
C GLY A 343 7.14 -41.14 -26.35
N SER A 344 6.03 -40.74 -26.99
CA SER A 344 5.91 -39.40 -27.51
C SER A 344 5.78 -38.36 -26.38
N LYS A 345 6.50 -37.25 -26.50
CA LYS A 345 6.43 -36.13 -25.58
C LYS A 345 5.40 -35.13 -26.07
N ILE A 346 4.34 -34.93 -25.30
CA ILE A 346 3.28 -33.98 -25.62
C ILE A 346 3.24 -32.86 -24.59
N ARG A 347 2.92 -31.64 -25.07
CA ARG A 347 2.71 -30.47 -24.23
C ARG A 347 1.32 -30.55 -23.58
N VAL A 348 1.26 -30.38 -22.23
CA VAL A 348 0.01 -30.50 -21.45
C VAL A 348 -0.43 -29.17 -20.83
N LYS A 349 0.45 -28.17 -20.82
CA LYS A 349 0.16 -26.78 -20.42
C LYS A 349 0.93 -25.79 -21.27
#